data_a9d16193ee2e1c01d27b94b44959bbed
#
_entry.id   a9d16193ee2e1c01d27b94b44959bbed
#
_cell.length_a   1.000
_cell.length_b   1.000
_cell.length_c   1.000
_cell.angle_alpha   90.00
_cell.angle_beta   90.00
_cell.angle_gamma   90.00
#
_symmetry.space_group_name_H-M   'P 1'
#
loop_
_entity.id
_entity.type
_entity.pdbx_description
1 polymer ?
#
loop_
_entity_poly.entity_id
_entity_poly.type
_entity_poly.pdbx_seq_one_letter_code
_entity_poly.pdbx_strand_id
1 'polypeptide(L)'
;IRKIDRETGIITTVVGTGEHGFNGDGPALEVNLTWPAAIAFDADDVMYIADTQAHRIRRYDSRTGLVETIAGSWTAEDEAREQPLVARNLVVLSGDAIGIDFSDDNGWLMPVCSDGLSLSMYLDDGHPAMEARLYDIVGIAVDNAGDVYVVDKGSNRVRKIDHKTGLISTLAGVCRYGYDGDGKPAAKSMLHAPEAIVFDQHNHAYISDTGNHRVRKVDADTGFISTVAGNGDSGYDDKNMGGCGAARFVAKDAAGALKHGDGLLAVEAVVNSPVGLTLDTQGYLYICERGENKIRRAKLW
;
A
#
# COMPACT_ATOMS: atom_id res chain seq x y z
N ILE A 1 -10.50 8.07 -15.05
CA ILE A 1 -11.03 8.71 -13.82
C ILE A 1 -12.29 9.49 -14.18
N ARG A 2 -13.34 9.36 -13.36
CA ARG A 2 -14.64 10.02 -13.56
C ARG A 2 -14.94 10.98 -12.40
N LYS A 3 -15.53 12.12 -12.71
CA LYS A 3 -16.03 13.09 -11.75
C LYS A 3 -17.56 13.14 -11.81
N ILE A 4 -18.20 13.14 -10.65
CA ILE A 4 -19.63 13.42 -10.52
C ILE A 4 -19.76 14.85 -10.03
N ASP A 5 -20.44 15.69 -10.79
CA ASP A 5 -20.74 17.06 -10.40
C ASP A 5 -21.76 17.07 -9.25
N ARG A 6 -21.44 17.80 -8.19
CA ARG A 6 -22.24 17.78 -6.94
C ARG A 6 -23.63 18.38 -7.11
N GLU A 7 -23.77 19.41 -7.97
CA GLU A 7 -25.01 20.14 -8.13
C GLU A 7 -25.94 19.48 -9.14
N THR A 8 -25.36 19.04 -10.27
CA THR A 8 -26.12 18.46 -11.38
C THR A 8 -26.23 16.95 -11.36
N GLY A 9 -25.37 16.26 -10.59
CA GLY A 9 -25.25 14.80 -10.60
C GLY A 9 -24.68 14.22 -11.90
N ILE A 10 -24.22 15.08 -12.84
CA ILE A 10 -23.68 14.62 -14.12
C ILE A 10 -22.29 14.02 -13.92
N ILE A 11 -22.06 12.85 -14.53
CA ILE A 11 -20.76 12.19 -14.53
C ILE A 11 -19.98 12.52 -15.82
N THR A 12 -18.70 12.89 -15.65
CA THR A 12 -17.79 13.21 -16.76
C THR A 12 -16.46 12.50 -16.61
N THR A 13 -15.77 12.22 -17.70
CA THR A 13 -14.38 11.76 -17.66
C THR A 13 -13.45 12.96 -17.46
N VAL A 14 -12.51 12.83 -16.53
CA VAL A 14 -11.47 13.86 -16.26
C VAL A 14 -10.09 13.40 -16.67
N VAL A 15 -9.78 12.11 -16.54
CA VAL A 15 -8.50 11.54 -16.99
C VAL A 15 -8.75 10.16 -17.58
N GLY A 16 -8.07 9.86 -18.67
CA GLY A 16 -8.03 8.54 -19.31
C GLY A 16 -8.91 8.43 -20.54
N THR A 17 -8.43 7.68 -21.55
CA THR A 17 -9.14 7.38 -22.80
C THR A 17 -10.14 6.22 -22.62
N GLY A 18 -9.89 5.32 -21.67
CA GLY A 18 -10.56 4.01 -21.52
C GLY A 18 -9.77 2.85 -22.13
N GLU A 19 -8.70 3.13 -22.85
CA GLU A 19 -7.77 2.13 -23.35
C GLU A 19 -6.71 1.76 -22.29
N HIS A 20 -6.26 0.51 -22.32
CA HIS A 20 -5.20 0.02 -21.46
C HIS A 20 -3.81 0.37 -22.00
N GLY A 21 -2.84 0.41 -21.11
CA GLY A 21 -1.42 0.62 -21.43
C GLY A 21 -0.93 2.01 -21.05
N PHE A 22 0.37 2.20 -21.19
CA PHE A 22 1.04 3.48 -20.99
C PHE A 22 1.42 4.07 -22.34
N ASN A 23 0.84 5.21 -22.70
CA ASN A 23 1.10 5.91 -23.96
C ASN A 23 1.83 7.25 -23.77
N GLY A 24 2.41 7.47 -22.57
CA GLY A 24 3.16 8.67 -22.24
C GLY A 24 2.39 9.66 -21.38
N ASP A 25 2.96 10.84 -21.22
CA ASP A 25 2.40 12.01 -20.56
C ASP A 25 1.73 12.92 -21.60
N GLY A 26 0.73 13.73 -21.18
CA GLY A 26 0.05 14.61 -22.11
C GLY A 26 -1.33 15.07 -21.63
N PRO A 27 -2.21 15.50 -22.56
CA PRO A 27 -3.56 15.93 -22.25
C PRO A 27 -4.37 14.83 -21.55
N ALA A 28 -5.09 15.18 -20.50
CA ALA A 28 -5.73 14.24 -19.59
C ALA A 28 -6.70 13.24 -20.26
N LEU A 29 -7.38 13.66 -21.34
CA LEU A 29 -8.32 12.83 -22.07
C LEU A 29 -7.67 12.01 -23.21
N GLU A 30 -6.34 12.15 -23.39
CA GLU A 30 -5.56 11.45 -24.41
C GLU A 30 -4.59 10.42 -23.79
N VAL A 31 -4.38 10.44 -22.48
CA VAL A 31 -3.52 9.46 -21.80
C VAL A 31 -4.28 8.19 -21.50
N ASN A 32 -3.58 7.06 -21.58
CA ASN A 32 -4.10 5.77 -21.12
C ASN A 32 -3.75 5.57 -19.65
N LEU A 33 -4.63 4.89 -18.92
CA LEU A 33 -4.41 4.41 -17.55
C LEU A 33 -4.62 2.89 -17.51
N THR A 34 -3.85 2.20 -16.65
CA THR A 34 -3.95 0.75 -16.54
C THR A 34 -4.32 0.35 -15.12
N TRP A 35 -5.59 0.05 -14.88
CA TRP A 35 -6.13 -0.33 -13.57
C TRP A 35 -5.83 0.70 -12.47
N PRO A 36 -6.22 1.97 -12.63
CA PRO A 36 -6.03 2.97 -11.59
C PRO A 36 -6.81 2.57 -10.34
N ALA A 37 -6.10 2.33 -9.21
CA ALA A 37 -6.70 1.80 -8.00
C ALA A 37 -7.07 2.89 -6.98
N ALA A 38 -6.33 3.99 -6.93
CA ALA A 38 -6.53 5.03 -5.94
C ALA A 38 -6.20 6.42 -6.48
N ILE A 39 -6.81 7.43 -5.88
CA ILE A 39 -6.53 8.84 -6.14
C ILE A 39 -6.40 9.59 -4.81
N ALA A 40 -5.59 10.65 -4.81
CA ALA A 40 -5.48 11.60 -3.72
C ALA A 40 -5.37 13.01 -4.29
N PHE A 41 -5.66 14.02 -3.47
CA PHE A 41 -5.53 15.43 -3.82
C PHE A 41 -4.62 16.13 -2.82
N ASP A 42 -3.85 17.09 -3.30
CA ASP A 42 -3.15 18.03 -2.44
C ASP A 42 -4.02 19.26 -2.13
N ALA A 43 -3.44 20.20 -1.38
CA ALA A 43 -4.12 21.44 -1.00
C ALA A 43 -4.40 22.40 -2.18
N ASP A 44 -3.75 22.21 -3.31
CA ASP A 44 -3.91 22.99 -4.54
C ASP A 44 -4.86 22.33 -5.55
N ASP A 45 -5.62 21.29 -5.13
CA ASP A 45 -6.53 20.48 -5.95
C ASP A 45 -5.82 19.74 -7.11
N VAL A 46 -4.53 19.49 -6.98
CA VAL A 46 -3.80 18.61 -7.91
C VAL A 46 -4.08 17.16 -7.54
N MET A 47 -4.48 16.36 -8.53
CA MET A 47 -4.82 14.96 -8.32
C MET A 47 -3.61 14.07 -8.61
N TYR A 48 -3.36 13.15 -7.68
CA TYR A 48 -2.40 12.06 -7.82
C TYR A 48 -3.13 10.75 -8.02
N ILE A 49 -2.65 9.93 -8.95
CA ILE A 49 -3.32 8.70 -9.40
C ILE A 49 -2.33 7.54 -9.26
N ALA A 50 -2.71 6.51 -8.53
CA ALA A 50 -2.04 5.23 -8.53
C ALA A 50 -2.44 4.44 -9.79
N ASP A 51 -1.61 4.48 -10.81
CA ASP A 51 -1.79 3.77 -12.08
C ASP A 51 -1.15 2.38 -11.94
N THR A 52 -1.90 1.47 -11.30
CA THR A 52 -1.40 0.26 -10.64
C THR A 52 -0.64 -0.67 -11.58
N GLN A 53 -1.26 -1.11 -12.67
CA GLN A 53 -0.60 -2.02 -13.61
C GLN A 53 0.35 -1.32 -14.58
N ALA A 54 0.32 0.02 -14.64
CA ALA A 54 1.37 0.78 -15.29
C ALA A 54 2.57 1.00 -14.35
N HIS A 55 2.50 0.57 -13.09
CA HIS A 55 3.54 0.71 -12.06
C HIS A 55 4.03 2.15 -11.91
N ARG A 56 3.09 3.14 -12.01
CA ARG A 56 3.40 4.58 -12.01
C ARG A 56 2.48 5.36 -11.10
N ILE A 57 3.00 6.48 -10.64
CA ILE A 57 2.20 7.55 -10.04
C ILE A 57 2.08 8.67 -11.06
N ARG A 58 0.83 9.02 -11.37
CA ARG A 58 0.52 10.10 -12.29
C ARG A 58 -0.01 11.30 -11.53
N ARG A 59 0.38 12.49 -11.97
CA ARG A 59 -0.07 13.78 -11.45
C ARG A 59 -0.93 14.46 -12.51
N TYR A 60 -2.14 14.86 -12.14
CA TYR A 60 -3.04 15.62 -13.00
C TYR A 60 -3.30 17.00 -12.40
N ASP A 61 -3.02 18.06 -13.15
CA ASP A 61 -3.33 19.43 -12.78
C ASP A 61 -4.47 19.94 -13.66
N SER A 62 -5.63 20.23 -13.04
CA SER A 62 -6.83 20.68 -13.75
C SER A 62 -6.66 22.06 -14.40
N ARG A 63 -5.68 22.89 -13.96
CA ARG A 63 -5.39 24.20 -14.52
C ARG A 63 -4.69 24.12 -15.87
N THR A 64 -3.86 23.10 -16.05
CA THR A 64 -3.14 22.85 -17.32
C THR A 64 -3.84 21.82 -18.20
N GLY A 65 -4.65 20.96 -17.59
CA GLY A 65 -5.28 19.82 -18.25
C GLY A 65 -4.30 18.69 -18.59
N LEU A 66 -3.08 18.70 -18.03
CA LEU A 66 -2.02 17.76 -18.33
C LEU A 66 -1.90 16.69 -17.25
N VAL A 67 -1.52 15.50 -17.67
CA VAL A 67 -1.09 14.39 -16.82
C VAL A 67 0.40 14.16 -17.03
N GLU A 68 1.12 14.06 -15.92
CA GLU A 68 2.55 13.82 -15.86
C GLU A 68 2.85 12.60 -14.97
N THR A 69 3.86 11.82 -15.32
CA THR A 69 4.40 10.77 -14.46
C THR A 69 5.35 11.41 -13.45
N ILE A 70 5.18 11.11 -12.17
CA ILE A 70 6.04 11.61 -11.09
C ILE A 70 6.86 10.53 -10.39
N ALA A 71 6.48 9.27 -10.57
CA ALA A 71 7.21 8.12 -10.03
C ALA A 71 6.94 6.86 -10.85
N GLY A 72 7.90 5.94 -10.82
CA GLY A 72 7.82 4.65 -11.48
C GLY A 72 8.51 4.61 -12.83
N SER A 73 9.41 3.64 -13.00
CA SER A 73 10.27 3.48 -14.20
C SER A 73 9.99 2.19 -14.98
N TRP A 74 8.91 1.48 -14.65
CA TRP A 74 8.61 0.19 -15.26
C TRP A 74 8.51 0.26 -16.78
N THR A 75 9.21 -0.64 -17.47
CA THR A 75 9.23 -0.73 -18.94
C THR A 75 8.67 -2.05 -19.43
N ALA A 76 8.34 -2.16 -20.73
CA ALA A 76 7.92 -3.42 -21.35
C ALA A 76 9.03 -4.51 -21.26
N GLU A 77 10.30 -4.12 -21.13
CA GLU A 77 11.40 -5.06 -20.91
C GLU A 77 11.35 -5.63 -19.49
N ASP A 78 10.91 -4.84 -18.53
CA ASP A 78 10.70 -5.29 -17.15
C ASP A 78 9.53 -6.26 -17.07
N GLU A 79 8.42 -6.02 -17.80
CA GLU A 79 7.30 -6.96 -17.93
C GLU A 79 7.73 -8.30 -18.54
N ALA A 80 8.59 -8.27 -19.56
CA ALA A 80 9.12 -9.48 -20.20
C ALA A 80 10.04 -10.29 -19.28
N ARG A 81 10.67 -9.63 -18.30
CA ARG A 81 11.53 -10.25 -17.28
C ARG A 81 10.77 -10.81 -16.08
N GLU A 82 9.50 -10.45 -15.90
CA GLU A 82 8.61 -11.02 -14.87
C GLU A 82 8.20 -12.49 -15.11
N GLN A 83 8.72 -13.16 -16.12
CA GLN A 83 8.62 -14.62 -16.20
C GLN A 83 9.22 -15.20 -14.90
N PRO A 84 8.58 -16.20 -14.28
CA PRO A 84 9.06 -16.73 -13.00
C PRO A 84 10.53 -17.10 -13.13
N LEU A 85 11.39 -16.32 -12.47
CA LEU A 85 12.81 -16.60 -12.37
C LEU A 85 12.92 -17.96 -11.67
N VAL A 86 13.23 -18.99 -12.42
CA VAL A 86 13.53 -20.31 -11.84
C VAL A 86 14.78 -20.16 -11.02
N ALA A 87 14.67 -20.31 -9.71
CA ALA A 87 15.80 -20.28 -8.80
C ALA A 87 16.89 -21.24 -9.29
N ARG A 88 18.04 -20.71 -9.67
CA ARG A 88 19.15 -21.53 -10.17
C ARG A 88 20.00 -22.09 -9.03
N ASN A 89 20.16 -21.35 -7.94
CA ASN A 89 20.90 -21.83 -6.75
C ASN A 89 20.45 -21.10 -5.47
N LEU A 90 20.51 -21.83 -4.36
CA LEU A 90 20.31 -21.27 -3.03
C LEU A 90 21.66 -20.84 -2.48
N VAL A 91 21.89 -19.54 -2.30
CA VAL A 91 23.09 -19.01 -1.67
C VAL A 91 22.76 -18.56 -0.25
N VAL A 92 23.39 -19.17 0.74
CA VAL A 92 23.29 -18.74 2.13
C VAL A 92 24.34 -17.65 2.37
N LEU A 93 23.88 -16.41 2.49
CA LEU A 93 24.74 -15.31 2.92
C LEU A 93 24.84 -15.33 4.45
N SER A 94 26.03 -15.07 4.98
CA SER A 94 26.31 -15.10 6.43
C SER A 94 25.41 -14.12 7.19
N GLY A 95 24.62 -14.65 8.15
CA GLY A 95 23.76 -13.90 9.06
C GLY A 95 22.35 -13.67 8.51
N ASP A 96 21.40 -14.52 8.90
CA ASP A 96 19.93 -14.40 8.77
C ASP A 96 19.33 -14.00 7.40
N ALA A 97 20.13 -13.82 6.36
CA ALA A 97 19.67 -13.56 5.01
C ALA A 97 19.78 -14.85 4.18
N ILE A 98 18.65 -15.43 3.82
CA ILE A 98 18.59 -16.46 2.78
C ILE A 98 18.50 -15.73 1.45
N GLY A 99 19.60 -15.72 0.69
CA GLY A 99 19.60 -15.25 -0.68
C GLY A 99 19.28 -16.41 -1.63
N ILE A 100 18.35 -16.25 -2.53
CA ILE A 100 18.22 -17.14 -3.69
C ILE A 100 18.98 -16.49 -4.82
N ASP A 101 19.94 -17.23 -5.41
CA ASP A 101 20.72 -16.75 -6.54
C ASP A 101 19.86 -16.73 -7.81
N PHE A 102 19.45 -15.54 -8.19
CA PHE A 102 18.95 -15.23 -9.52
C PHE A 102 20.05 -14.48 -10.26
N SER A 103 21.16 -15.14 -10.54
CA SER A 103 22.17 -14.52 -11.38
C SER A 103 21.61 -14.27 -12.78
N ASP A 104 21.72 -13.03 -13.24
CA ASP A 104 21.61 -12.72 -14.66
C ASP A 104 22.79 -13.37 -15.42
N ASP A 105 22.76 -13.33 -16.73
CA ASP A 105 23.83 -13.88 -17.58
C ASP A 105 25.20 -13.21 -17.34
N ASN A 106 25.28 -12.18 -16.49
CA ASN A 106 26.48 -11.45 -16.08
C ASN A 106 26.98 -11.83 -14.67
N GLY A 107 26.31 -12.77 -13.98
CA GLY A 107 26.74 -13.28 -12.68
C GLY A 107 26.49 -12.36 -11.48
N TRP A 108 25.62 -11.35 -11.62
CA TRP A 108 25.22 -10.50 -10.49
C TRP A 108 24.23 -11.23 -9.60
N LEU A 109 24.60 -11.40 -8.33
CA LEU A 109 23.71 -11.89 -7.28
C LEU A 109 22.62 -10.84 -7.03
N MET A 110 21.39 -11.19 -7.34
CA MET A 110 20.24 -10.39 -6.96
C MET A 110 19.70 -10.91 -5.63
N PRO A 111 19.88 -10.18 -4.52
CA PRO A 111 19.27 -10.56 -3.26
C PRO A 111 17.75 -10.48 -3.41
N VAL A 112 17.04 -11.50 -2.96
CA VAL A 112 15.59 -11.64 -3.13
C VAL A 112 14.90 -11.39 -1.81
N CYS A 113 13.81 -10.66 -1.85
CA CYS A 113 12.87 -10.65 -0.78
C CYS A 113 12.18 -12.01 -0.67
N SER A 114 11.60 -12.34 0.46
CA SER A 114 10.94 -13.62 0.75
C SER A 114 9.83 -14.00 -0.25
N ASP A 115 9.40 -13.08 -1.10
CA ASP A 115 8.39 -13.21 -2.15
C ASP A 115 8.96 -13.44 -3.56
N GLY A 116 10.28 -13.56 -3.68
CA GLY A 116 10.96 -13.77 -4.98
C GLY A 116 11.30 -12.49 -5.74
N LEU A 117 11.05 -11.30 -5.18
CA LEU A 117 11.39 -10.03 -5.80
C LEU A 117 12.85 -9.61 -5.56
N SER A 118 13.47 -9.00 -6.54
CA SER A 118 14.88 -8.58 -6.49
C SER A 118 15.11 -7.42 -5.52
N LEU A 119 16.22 -7.47 -4.75
CA LEU A 119 16.66 -6.38 -3.85
C LEU A 119 17.00 -5.08 -4.59
N SER A 120 17.22 -5.11 -5.90
CA SER A 120 17.41 -3.88 -6.68
C SER A 120 16.19 -2.94 -6.61
N MET A 121 15.00 -3.47 -6.27
CA MET A 121 13.80 -2.68 -6.01
C MET A 121 13.85 -1.90 -4.69
N TYR A 122 14.89 -2.10 -3.86
CA TYR A 122 14.98 -1.56 -2.50
C TYR A 122 16.10 -0.56 -2.28
N LEU A 123 16.98 -0.44 -3.27
CA LEU A 123 18.13 0.45 -3.18
C LEU A 123 17.83 1.85 -3.73
N ASP A 124 16.56 2.13 -4.03
CA ASP A 124 16.14 3.38 -4.64
C ASP A 124 15.75 4.49 -3.63
N ASP A 125 15.82 4.23 -2.33
CA ASP A 125 15.65 5.28 -1.31
C ASP A 125 16.74 6.35 -1.47
N GLY A 126 16.29 7.63 -1.57
CA GLY A 126 17.17 8.76 -1.82
C GLY A 126 17.46 9.03 -3.30
N HIS A 127 16.92 8.23 -4.22
CA HIS A 127 17.00 8.42 -5.66
C HIS A 127 15.76 9.14 -6.22
N PRO A 128 15.81 9.64 -7.48
CA PRO A 128 14.65 10.22 -8.14
C PRO A 128 13.49 9.22 -8.20
N ALA A 129 12.30 9.65 -7.80
CA ALA A 129 11.11 8.78 -7.80
C ALA A 129 10.76 8.27 -9.21
N MET A 130 11.12 9.02 -10.25
CA MET A 130 10.97 8.62 -11.64
C MET A 130 11.82 7.38 -12.02
N GLU A 131 12.85 7.06 -11.26
CA GLU A 131 13.72 5.90 -11.46
C GLU A 131 13.32 4.74 -10.56
N ALA A 132 12.41 4.96 -9.62
CA ALA A 132 11.99 3.97 -8.65
C ALA A 132 11.18 2.84 -9.31
N ARG A 133 11.38 1.63 -8.81
CA ARG A 133 10.53 0.49 -9.13
C ARG A 133 9.42 0.37 -8.11
N LEU A 134 8.20 0.51 -8.57
CA LEU A 134 6.98 0.36 -7.78
C LEU A 134 6.23 -0.88 -8.26
N TYR A 135 5.67 -1.66 -7.32
CA TYR A 135 5.01 -2.91 -7.68
C TYR A 135 3.68 -3.10 -6.95
N ASP A 136 2.59 -3.35 -7.70
CA ASP A 136 1.22 -3.51 -7.16
C ASP A 136 0.81 -2.33 -6.26
N ILE A 137 0.82 -1.12 -6.85
CA ILE A 137 0.45 0.11 -6.16
C ILE A 137 -1.05 0.14 -5.94
N VAL A 138 -1.52 0.13 -4.69
CA VAL A 138 -2.95 0.02 -4.38
C VAL A 138 -3.52 1.20 -3.60
N GLY A 139 -2.68 2.01 -2.97
CA GLY A 139 -3.09 3.15 -2.17
C GLY A 139 -2.21 4.37 -2.39
N ILE A 140 -2.78 5.55 -2.21
CA ILE A 140 -2.09 6.82 -2.33
C ILE A 140 -2.71 7.83 -1.36
N ALA A 141 -1.86 8.66 -0.74
CA ALA A 141 -2.28 9.80 0.06
C ALA A 141 -1.29 10.95 -0.08
N VAL A 142 -1.74 12.14 0.26
CA VAL A 142 -0.89 13.34 0.32
C VAL A 142 -0.96 13.88 1.74
N ASP A 143 0.17 14.23 2.31
CA ASP A 143 0.22 14.84 3.64
C ASP A 143 0.01 16.36 3.59
N ASN A 144 -0.03 16.99 4.77
CA ASN A 144 -0.22 18.43 4.88
C ASN A 144 0.96 19.27 4.32
N ALA A 145 2.11 18.65 4.07
CA ALA A 145 3.26 19.31 3.45
C ALA A 145 3.25 19.21 1.92
N GLY A 146 2.36 18.38 1.35
CA GLY A 146 2.26 18.10 -0.08
C GLY A 146 3.11 16.90 -0.53
N ASP A 147 3.72 16.16 0.39
CA ASP A 147 4.45 14.94 0.06
C ASP A 147 3.48 13.80 -0.29
N VAL A 148 3.81 13.04 -1.33
CA VAL A 148 2.96 11.96 -1.84
C VAL A 148 3.40 10.63 -1.26
N TYR A 149 2.45 9.90 -0.68
CA TYR A 149 2.71 8.59 -0.11
C TYR A 149 2.00 7.50 -0.90
N VAL A 150 2.73 6.43 -1.16
CA VAL A 150 2.33 5.34 -2.04
C VAL A 150 2.37 4.03 -1.29
N VAL A 151 1.26 3.30 -1.29
CA VAL A 151 1.23 1.93 -0.77
C VAL A 151 1.69 0.99 -1.86
N ASP A 152 2.95 0.62 -1.79
CA ASP A 152 3.64 -0.34 -2.64
C ASP A 152 3.47 -1.74 -2.04
N LYS A 153 2.28 -2.32 -2.30
CA LYS A 153 1.83 -3.57 -1.69
C LYS A 153 2.72 -4.75 -2.07
N GLY A 154 3.14 -4.81 -3.32
CA GLY A 154 4.00 -5.89 -3.81
C GLY A 154 5.36 -5.92 -3.13
N SER A 155 5.83 -4.77 -2.63
CA SER A 155 7.06 -4.69 -1.84
C SER A 155 6.84 -4.68 -0.33
N ASN A 156 5.60 -4.79 0.14
CA ASN A 156 5.22 -4.67 1.56
C ASN A 156 5.71 -3.38 2.21
N ARG A 157 5.63 -2.26 1.47
CA ARG A 157 6.10 -0.95 1.92
C ARG A 157 5.08 0.16 1.70
N VAL A 158 5.27 1.23 2.45
CA VAL A 158 4.75 2.54 2.13
C VAL A 158 5.91 3.44 1.76
N ARG A 159 5.87 4.01 0.56
CA ARG A 159 6.92 4.87 0.02
C ARG A 159 6.46 6.33 0.09
N LYS A 160 7.41 7.24 0.30
CA LYS A 160 7.21 8.68 0.32
C LYS A 160 7.96 9.30 -0.86
N ILE A 161 7.29 10.15 -1.61
CA ILE A 161 7.86 11.01 -2.66
C ILE A 161 7.85 12.43 -2.11
N ASP A 162 9.01 12.99 -1.90
CA ASP A 162 9.18 14.37 -1.45
C ASP A 162 8.83 15.32 -2.60
N HIS A 163 7.83 16.18 -2.39
CA HIS A 163 7.30 17.06 -3.46
C HIS A 163 8.28 18.14 -3.91
N LYS A 164 9.28 18.51 -3.07
CA LYS A 164 10.27 19.54 -3.39
C LYS A 164 11.46 18.99 -4.16
N THR A 165 11.92 17.80 -3.77
CA THR A 165 13.13 17.21 -4.34
C THR A 165 12.84 16.15 -5.40
N GLY A 166 11.63 15.59 -5.45
CA GLY A 166 11.27 14.47 -6.30
C GLY A 166 11.95 13.15 -5.91
N LEU A 167 12.59 13.10 -4.73
CA LEU A 167 13.25 11.89 -4.25
C LEU A 167 12.25 10.96 -3.56
N ILE A 168 12.48 9.65 -3.70
CA ILE A 168 11.69 8.62 -3.02
C ILE A 168 12.41 8.11 -1.78
N SER A 169 11.64 7.75 -0.76
CA SER A 169 12.12 7.11 0.47
C SER A 169 11.08 6.16 1.04
N THR A 170 11.47 5.31 1.98
CA THR A 170 10.55 4.40 2.68
C THR A 170 10.03 5.06 3.95
N LEU A 171 8.70 5.21 4.07
CA LEU A 171 8.04 5.61 5.32
C LEU A 171 7.96 4.41 6.28
N ALA A 172 7.44 3.28 5.81
CA ALA A 172 7.21 2.09 6.61
C ALA A 172 7.36 0.83 5.77
N GLY A 173 7.71 -0.26 6.43
CA GLY A 173 7.87 -1.54 5.78
C GLY A 173 9.30 -1.84 5.38
N VAL A 174 9.58 -3.13 5.34
CA VAL A 174 10.79 -3.70 4.75
C VAL A 174 10.35 -4.73 3.69
N CYS A 175 11.26 -5.20 2.87
CA CYS A 175 10.94 -6.17 1.82
C CYS A 175 10.27 -7.46 2.33
N ARG A 176 10.47 -7.81 3.58
CA ARG A 176 9.92 -9.02 4.19
C ARG A 176 8.51 -8.74 4.70
N TYR A 177 7.57 -9.63 4.38
CA TYR A 177 6.23 -9.59 4.95
C TYR A 177 6.20 -10.20 6.36
N GLY A 178 5.30 -9.73 7.19
CA GLY A 178 5.07 -10.22 8.54
C GLY A 178 4.78 -9.11 9.54
N TYR A 179 4.77 -9.51 10.81
CA TYR A 179 4.60 -8.63 11.96
C TYR A 179 5.74 -8.88 12.96
N ASP A 180 6.49 -7.87 13.26
CA ASP A 180 7.68 -7.93 14.13
C ASP A 180 7.59 -7.00 15.35
N GLY A 181 6.35 -6.54 15.69
CA GLY A 181 6.05 -5.77 16.88
C GLY A 181 5.91 -4.27 16.64
N ASP A 182 5.76 -3.56 17.75
CA ASP A 182 5.58 -2.11 17.85
C ASP A 182 6.78 -1.44 18.50
N GLY A 183 6.79 -0.09 18.51
CA GLY A 183 7.77 0.71 19.26
C GLY A 183 9.16 0.80 18.62
N LYS A 184 9.26 0.67 17.31
CA LYS A 184 10.50 0.77 16.54
C LYS A 184 10.31 1.68 15.31
N PRO A 185 11.41 2.08 14.62
CA PRO A 185 11.33 2.87 13.40
C PRO A 185 10.48 2.16 12.34
N ALA A 186 9.49 2.87 11.79
CA ALA A 186 8.55 2.31 10.84
C ALA A 186 9.22 1.78 9.57
N ALA A 187 10.25 2.47 9.06
CA ALA A 187 11.04 2.04 7.90
C ALA A 187 11.88 0.76 8.14
N LYS A 188 11.92 0.26 9.39
CA LYS A 188 12.60 -0.99 9.76
C LYS A 188 11.62 -2.06 10.26
N SER A 189 10.33 -1.81 10.15
CA SER A 189 9.27 -2.71 10.62
C SER A 189 8.69 -3.52 9.48
N MET A 190 8.25 -4.73 9.75
CA MET A 190 7.55 -5.55 8.78
C MET A 190 6.11 -5.08 8.62
N LEU A 191 5.61 -5.08 7.39
CA LEU A 191 4.21 -5.00 7.00
C LEU A 191 3.86 -6.25 6.19
N HIS A 192 2.57 -6.53 6.05
CA HIS A 192 2.12 -7.63 5.20
C HIS A 192 0.95 -7.19 4.32
N ALA A 193 1.21 -7.11 3.02
CA ALA A 193 0.24 -6.70 2.01
C ALA A 193 -0.56 -5.45 2.43
N PRO A 194 0.09 -4.31 2.73
CA PRO A 194 -0.62 -3.08 3.07
C PRO A 194 -1.49 -2.62 1.89
N GLU A 195 -2.67 -2.03 2.16
CA GLU A 195 -3.58 -1.62 1.09
C GLU A 195 -3.99 -0.14 1.12
N ALA A 196 -4.00 0.49 2.29
CA ALA A 196 -4.37 1.90 2.38
C ALA A 196 -3.47 2.68 3.34
N ILE A 197 -3.42 3.99 3.10
CA ILE A 197 -2.80 4.97 3.99
C ILE A 197 -3.67 6.21 4.06
N VAL A 198 -3.79 6.79 5.26
CA VAL A 198 -4.41 8.11 5.50
C VAL A 198 -3.62 8.86 6.55
N PHE A 199 -3.74 10.18 6.55
CA PHE A 199 -3.08 11.06 7.51
C PHE A 199 -4.10 11.80 8.36
N ASP A 200 -3.77 11.99 9.65
CA ASP A 200 -4.52 12.91 10.49
C ASP A 200 -3.98 14.36 10.36
N GLN A 201 -4.63 15.28 11.08
CA GLN A 201 -4.24 16.70 11.10
C GLN A 201 -2.83 16.97 11.67
N HIS A 202 -2.24 15.99 12.35
CA HIS A 202 -0.89 16.04 12.92
C HIS A 202 0.15 15.33 12.04
N ASN A 203 -0.23 14.93 10.83
CA ASN A 203 0.59 14.14 9.91
C ASN A 203 0.99 12.73 10.43
N HIS A 204 0.30 12.20 11.45
CA HIS A 204 0.47 10.78 11.73
C HIS A 204 -0.15 9.96 10.62
N ALA A 205 0.59 8.98 10.12
CA ALA A 205 0.10 8.07 9.09
C ALA A 205 -0.60 6.86 9.70
N TYR A 206 -1.74 6.47 9.13
CA TYR A 206 -2.45 5.24 9.49
C TYR A 206 -2.47 4.32 8.28
N ILE A 207 -1.98 3.09 8.45
CA ILE A 207 -1.74 2.12 7.38
C ILE A 207 -2.59 0.88 7.66
N SER A 208 -3.37 0.43 6.69
CA SER A 208 -3.98 -0.90 6.77
C SER A 208 -2.93 -1.97 6.48
N ASP A 209 -2.51 -2.67 7.51
CA ASP A 209 -1.57 -3.79 7.48
C ASP A 209 -2.38 -5.07 7.30
N THR A 210 -2.93 -5.23 6.09
CA THR A 210 -4.04 -6.12 5.75
C THR A 210 -3.76 -7.57 6.09
N GLY A 211 -2.60 -8.08 5.67
CA GLY A 211 -2.20 -9.47 5.92
C GLY A 211 -1.83 -9.75 7.37
N ASN A 212 -1.58 -8.71 8.17
CA ASN A 212 -1.36 -8.82 9.61
C ASN A 212 -2.63 -8.56 10.44
N HIS A 213 -3.78 -8.32 9.79
CA HIS A 213 -5.05 -8.05 10.46
C HIS A 213 -4.98 -6.91 11.48
N ARG A 214 -4.30 -5.81 11.10
CA ARG A 214 -4.03 -4.65 11.95
C ARG A 214 -4.15 -3.34 11.18
N VAL A 215 -4.42 -2.27 11.92
CA VAL A 215 -4.12 -0.92 11.46
C VAL A 215 -2.95 -0.38 12.26
N ARG A 216 -1.93 0.10 11.55
CA ARG A 216 -0.71 0.60 12.13
C ARG A 216 -0.66 2.12 12.03
N LYS A 217 -0.17 2.77 13.07
CA LYS A 217 0.14 4.21 13.11
C LYS A 217 1.65 4.40 12.99
N VAL A 218 2.08 5.30 12.12
CA VAL A 218 3.43 5.87 12.14
C VAL A 218 3.32 7.27 12.74
N ASP A 219 3.98 7.47 13.84
CA ASP A 219 4.01 8.73 14.56
C ASP A 219 4.92 9.73 13.83
N ALA A 220 4.39 10.90 13.49
CA ALA A 220 5.10 11.89 12.67
C ALA A 220 6.34 12.47 13.37
N ASP A 221 6.31 12.61 14.71
CA ASP A 221 7.38 13.24 15.48
C ASP A 221 8.55 12.28 15.72
N THR A 222 8.24 10.99 15.95
CA THR A 222 9.23 9.97 16.32
C THR A 222 9.62 9.05 15.19
N GLY A 223 8.78 8.92 14.14
CA GLY A 223 8.94 7.95 13.07
C GLY A 223 8.70 6.50 13.50
N PHE A 224 8.17 6.27 14.72
CA PHE A 224 7.96 4.92 15.24
C PHE A 224 6.57 4.39 14.88
N ILE A 225 6.50 3.07 14.66
CA ILE A 225 5.26 2.38 14.33
C ILE A 225 4.62 1.76 15.58
N SER A 226 3.28 1.81 15.64
CA SER A 226 2.47 1.16 16.66
C SER A 226 1.17 0.64 16.07
N THR A 227 0.56 -0.35 16.73
CA THR A 227 -0.77 -0.86 16.39
C THR A 227 -1.84 0.03 17.04
N VAL A 228 -2.84 0.45 16.27
CA VAL A 228 -3.98 1.25 16.77
C VAL A 228 -5.31 0.50 16.70
N ALA A 229 -5.40 -0.52 15.85
CA ALA A 229 -6.55 -1.41 15.81
C ALA A 229 -6.14 -2.80 15.31
N GLY A 230 -6.82 -3.82 15.79
CA GLY A 230 -6.57 -5.21 15.44
C GLY A 230 -5.55 -5.90 16.35
N ASN A 231 -5.90 -7.08 16.80
CA ASN A 231 -5.03 -7.92 17.64
C ASN A 231 -4.17 -8.91 16.82
N GLY A 232 -4.36 -8.94 15.49
CA GLY A 232 -3.68 -9.84 14.57
C GLY A 232 -4.36 -11.18 14.36
N ASP A 233 -5.49 -11.39 14.99
CA ASP A 233 -6.33 -12.56 14.73
C ASP A 233 -7.25 -12.26 13.54
N SER A 234 -7.35 -13.20 12.60
CA SER A 234 -8.27 -13.11 11.46
C SER A 234 -9.72 -13.43 11.87
N GLY A 235 -9.93 -13.91 13.09
CA GLY A 235 -11.23 -14.42 13.52
C GLY A 235 -11.60 -15.78 12.93
N TYR A 236 -10.70 -16.41 12.15
CA TYR A 236 -10.87 -17.77 11.63
C TYR A 236 -10.06 -18.78 12.45
N ASP A 237 -10.64 -19.94 12.69
CA ASP A 237 -9.92 -21.07 13.28
C ASP A 237 -9.14 -21.81 12.18
N ASP A 238 -7.85 -21.48 12.02
CA ASP A 238 -6.97 -22.09 11.02
C ASP A 238 -6.75 -23.62 11.24
N LYS A 239 -7.15 -24.13 12.39
CA LYS A 239 -6.96 -25.55 12.75
C LYS A 239 -7.90 -26.49 12.01
N ASN A 240 -8.92 -25.97 11.31
CA ASN A 240 -9.91 -26.73 10.57
C ASN A 240 -9.90 -26.52 9.05
N MET A 241 -8.84 -25.99 8.47
CA MET A 241 -8.68 -25.84 7.02
C MET A 241 -8.40 -27.19 6.34
N GLY A 242 -9.31 -28.14 6.49
CA GLY A 242 -9.32 -29.40 5.76
C GLY A 242 -10.35 -29.40 4.65
N GLY A 243 -10.00 -28.91 3.45
CA GLY A 243 -10.78 -29.12 2.23
C GLY A 243 -11.66 -27.93 1.79
N CYS A 244 -11.74 -27.74 0.48
CA CYS A 244 -12.59 -26.76 -0.20
C CYS A 244 -14.04 -26.79 0.30
N GLY A 245 -14.49 -25.75 0.98
CA GLY A 245 -15.89 -25.62 1.39
C GLY A 245 -16.16 -25.52 2.89
N ALA A 246 -15.13 -25.37 3.73
CA ALA A 246 -15.32 -25.24 5.18
C ALA A 246 -16.07 -23.96 5.54
N ALA A 247 -17.16 -24.12 6.29
CA ALA A 247 -17.93 -23.01 6.84
C ALA A 247 -17.04 -22.10 7.69
N ARG A 248 -17.20 -20.79 7.53
CA ARG A 248 -16.54 -19.77 8.33
C ARG A 248 -16.91 -19.95 9.81
N PHE A 249 -16.02 -20.49 10.60
CA PHE A 249 -16.20 -20.55 12.04
C PHE A 249 -15.59 -19.28 12.66
N VAL A 250 -16.41 -18.34 13.03
CA VAL A 250 -15.99 -17.21 13.85
C VAL A 250 -15.73 -17.72 15.26
N ALA A 251 -14.57 -17.40 15.83
CA ALA A 251 -14.25 -17.77 17.20
C ALA A 251 -15.36 -17.23 18.13
N LYS A 252 -15.94 -18.11 18.94
CA LYS A 252 -16.94 -17.76 19.95
C LYS A 252 -16.26 -17.60 21.29
N ASP A 253 -16.68 -16.64 22.09
CA ASP A 253 -16.30 -16.57 23.50
C ASP A 253 -16.91 -17.75 24.31
N ALA A 254 -16.56 -17.81 25.60
CA ALA A 254 -17.08 -18.84 26.51
C ALA A 254 -18.61 -18.79 26.69
N ALA A 255 -19.26 -17.69 26.32
CA ALA A 255 -20.71 -17.50 26.32
C ALA A 255 -21.36 -17.79 24.95
N GLY A 256 -20.57 -18.17 23.93
CA GLY A 256 -21.05 -18.48 22.58
C GLY A 256 -21.32 -17.25 21.70
N ALA A 257 -20.95 -16.04 22.14
CA ALA A 257 -21.04 -14.82 21.35
C ALA A 257 -19.88 -14.71 20.37
N LEU A 258 -20.16 -14.19 19.17
CA LEU A 258 -19.15 -13.98 18.12
C LEU A 258 -18.11 -12.95 18.59
N LYS A 259 -16.83 -13.33 18.65
CA LYS A 259 -15.73 -12.43 19.04
C LYS A 259 -15.38 -11.45 17.92
N HIS A 260 -16.31 -10.57 17.55
CA HIS A 260 -15.99 -9.47 16.61
C HIS A 260 -15.30 -8.28 17.27
N GLY A 261 -15.28 -8.25 18.62
CA GLY A 261 -14.58 -7.22 19.38
C GLY A 261 -15.27 -5.85 19.40
N ASP A 262 -16.56 -5.75 19.03
CA ASP A 262 -17.31 -4.50 19.23
C ASP A 262 -17.47 -4.23 20.73
N GLY A 263 -17.17 -2.99 21.14
CA GLY A 263 -17.17 -2.59 22.55
C GLY A 263 -15.86 -2.89 23.30
N LEU A 264 -14.86 -3.51 22.67
CA LEU A 264 -13.50 -3.65 23.19
C LEU A 264 -12.62 -2.45 22.78
N LEU A 265 -11.44 -2.37 23.39
CA LEU A 265 -10.40 -1.48 22.89
C LEU A 265 -10.04 -1.89 21.44
N ALA A 266 -9.81 -0.91 20.57
CA ALA A 266 -9.56 -1.18 19.15
C ALA A 266 -8.37 -2.13 18.91
N VAL A 267 -7.34 -2.05 19.75
CA VAL A 267 -6.15 -2.94 19.71
C VAL A 267 -6.42 -4.37 20.18
N GLU A 268 -7.51 -4.61 20.89
CA GLU A 268 -7.93 -5.93 21.39
C GLU A 268 -8.95 -6.58 20.45
N ALA A 269 -9.56 -5.78 19.57
CA ALA A 269 -10.57 -6.25 18.65
C ALA A 269 -9.95 -7.09 17.52
N VAL A 270 -10.71 -8.07 17.03
CA VAL A 270 -10.40 -8.71 15.76
C VAL A 270 -10.72 -7.72 14.65
N VAL A 271 -9.76 -7.47 13.76
CA VAL A 271 -9.92 -6.65 12.55
C VAL A 271 -9.50 -7.50 11.37
N ASN A 272 -10.46 -8.01 10.60
CA ASN A 272 -10.16 -9.00 9.57
C ASN A 272 -9.93 -8.37 8.20
N SER A 273 -8.69 -8.46 7.73
CA SER A 273 -8.27 -7.96 6.42
C SER A 273 -8.70 -6.50 6.20
N PRO A 274 -8.20 -5.55 7.01
CA PRO A 274 -8.50 -4.13 6.81
C PRO A 274 -7.94 -3.67 5.46
N VAL A 275 -8.74 -3.01 4.65
CA VAL A 275 -8.35 -2.59 3.29
C VAL A 275 -8.47 -1.09 3.09
N GLY A 276 -9.62 -0.50 3.33
CA GLY A 276 -9.84 0.94 3.19
C GLY A 276 -9.82 1.64 4.54
N LEU A 277 -9.22 2.81 4.59
CA LEU A 277 -9.17 3.68 5.77
C LEU A 277 -9.65 5.07 5.40
N THR A 278 -10.34 5.73 6.34
CA THR A 278 -10.59 7.17 6.30
C THR A 278 -10.74 7.72 7.70
N LEU A 279 -10.45 9.01 7.85
CA LEU A 279 -10.57 9.75 9.10
C LEU A 279 -11.65 10.81 8.96
N ASP A 280 -12.44 11.01 10.01
CA ASP A 280 -13.30 12.17 10.09
C ASP A 280 -12.65 13.32 10.88
N THR A 281 -13.27 14.48 10.83
CA THR A 281 -12.80 15.68 11.52
C THR A 281 -12.93 15.61 13.04
N GLN A 282 -13.56 14.55 13.58
CA GLN A 282 -13.76 14.31 15.01
C GLN A 282 -12.74 13.32 15.59
N GLY A 283 -11.81 12.83 14.75
CA GLY A 283 -10.78 11.87 15.15
C GLY A 283 -11.24 10.43 15.19
N TYR A 284 -12.29 10.08 14.46
CA TYR A 284 -12.64 8.69 14.25
C TYR A 284 -11.96 8.13 13.00
N LEU A 285 -11.30 7.00 13.17
CA LEU A 285 -10.78 6.18 12.08
C LEU A 285 -11.85 5.17 11.67
N TYR A 286 -12.24 5.20 10.42
CA TYR A 286 -13.13 4.21 9.80
C TYR A 286 -12.30 3.17 9.07
N ILE A 287 -12.62 1.91 9.29
CA ILE A 287 -11.88 0.75 8.80
C ILE A 287 -12.82 -0.14 7.99
N CYS A 288 -12.54 -0.33 6.71
CA CYS A 288 -13.24 -1.32 5.88
C CYS A 288 -12.60 -2.69 6.08
N GLU A 289 -13.34 -3.63 6.62
CA GLU A 289 -12.92 -5.01 6.83
C GLU A 289 -13.43 -5.90 5.69
N ARG A 290 -12.55 -6.24 4.74
CA ARG A 290 -12.91 -7.11 3.61
C ARG A 290 -13.27 -8.52 4.08
N GLY A 291 -12.58 -9.05 5.08
CA GLY A 291 -12.82 -10.38 5.60
C GLY A 291 -14.19 -10.55 6.28
N GLU A 292 -14.77 -9.47 6.81
CA GLU A 292 -16.05 -9.49 7.54
C GLU A 292 -17.18 -8.76 6.81
N ASN A 293 -16.90 -8.11 5.67
CA ASN A 293 -17.85 -7.27 4.94
C ASN A 293 -18.49 -6.18 5.84
N LYS A 294 -17.65 -5.52 6.66
CA LYS A 294 -18.06 -4.52 7.64
C LYS A 294 -17.25 -3.24 7.48
N ILE A 295 -17.85 -2.15 7.97
CA ILE A 295 -17.13 -0.91 8.25
C ILE A 295 -17.19 -0.70 9.75
N ARG A 296 -16.05 -0.54 10.39
CA ARG A 296 -15.93 -0.25 11.81
C ARG A 296 -15.27 1.10 12.03
N ARG A 297 -15.49 1.66 13.21
CA ARG A 297 -14.82 2.90 13.61
C ARG A 297 -14.18 2.76 14.97
N ALA A 298 -13.02 3.37 15.12
CA ALA A 298 -12.31 3.52 16.37
C ALA A 298 -12.07 5.01 16.64
N LYS A 299 -12.19 5.45 17.88
CA LYS A 299 -11.79 6.80 18.27
C LYS A 299 -10.31 6.78 18.59
N LEU A 300 -9.53 7.68 17.99
CA LEU A 300 -8.08 7.70 18.15
C LEU A 300 -7.61 8.62 19.29
N TRP A 301 -8.41 9.66 19.61
CA TRP A 301 -8.15 10.62 20.71
C TRP A 301 -9.45 11.20 21.28
#